data_1608884ce5cd0d095b3c6808992c418d
#
_entry.id   1608884ce5cd0d095b3c6808992c418d
#
_cell.length_a   1.000
_cell.length_b   1.000
_cell.length_c   1.000
_cell.angle_alpha   90.00
_cell.angle_beta   90.00
_cell.angle_gamma   90.00
#
_symmetry.space_group_name_H-M   'P 1'
#
loop_
_entity.id
_entity.type
_entity.pdbx_description
1 polymer ?
#
loop_
_entity_poly.entity_id
_entity_poly.type
_entity_poly.pdbx_seq_one_letter_code
_entity_poly.pdbx_strand_id
1 'polypeptide(L)'
;MNGFYEVVPVWMGSALVGALMAAMPTSNSLAQSNPIVAGVAENKMAFLSRRRDESSAEQAVRSKDEQDRTDFDGRWIFTSAGCTNTGSLPATIRKGKIIVKGGGGLVSPDGTLHSVGAGGGMTLTAVGQLSGNNGSGTFNRSDGCVGTWIAIKRR
;
A
#
# COMPACT_ATOMS: atom_id res chain seq x y z
N MET A 1 33.66 31.72 -4.67
CA MET A 1 33.28 31.62 -3.25
C MET A 1 32.78 30.23 -3.02
N ASN A 2 33.56 29.47 -2.26
CA ASN A 2 33.46 28.01 -2.11
C ASN A 2 32.44 27.66 -1.04
N GLY A 3 31.46 26.81 -1.36
CA GLY A 3 30.49 26.25 -0.42
C GLY A 3 30.74 24.75 -0.28
N PHE A 4 31.19 24.35 0.90
CA PHE A 4 31.58 23.00 1.30
C PHE A 4 30.36 22.05 1.36
N TYR A 5 30.54 20.87 0.78
CA TYR A 5 29.68 19.72 1.04
C TYR A 5 30.17 18.98 2.26
N GLU A 6 29.42 18.97 3.33
CA GLU A 6 29.67 18.10 4.48
C GLU A 6 29.15 16.69 4.23
N VAL A 7 30.08 15.75 4.23
CA VAL A 7 29.82 14.32 4.17
C VAL A 7 29.61 13.80 5.60
N VAL A 8 28.45 13.27 5.90
CA VAL A 8 28.12 12.65 7.19
C VAL A 8 28.56 11.18 7.18
N PRO A 9 29.33 10.70 8.17
CA PRO A 9 29.84 9.33 8.20
C PRO A 9 28.79 8.31 8.65
N VAL A 10 28.78 7.18 7.94
CA VAL A 10 28.06 5.96 8.25
C VAL A 10 28.65 5.31 9.51
N TRP A 11 27.86 5.13 10.53
CA TRP A 11 28.20 4.36 11.72
C TRP A 11 27.95 2.87 11.49
N MET A 12 29.02 2.11 11.40
CA MET A 12 29.02 0.65 11.53
C MET A 12 28.92 0.28 13.01
N GLY A 13 27.78 -0.29 13.42
CA GLY A 13 27.59 -0.91 14.73
C GLY A 13 27.90 -2.41 14.67
N SER A 14 29.00 -2.82 15.32
CA SER A 14 29.36 -4.23 15.53
C SER A 14 28.40 -4.93 16.48
N ALA A 15 27.89 -6.09 16.09
CA ALA A 15 27.12 -6.98 16.93
C ALA A 15 28.04 -7.97 17.67
N LEU A 16 27.97 -7.96 18.99
CA LEU A 16 28.59 -8.92 19.90
C LEU A 16 27.81 -10.25 19.88
N VAL A 17 28.57 -11.33 19.59
CA VAL A 17 28.11 -12.72 19.72
C VAL A 17 28.21 -13.12 21.19
N GLY A 18 27.07 -13.36 21.82
CA GLY A 18 26.98 -13.97 23.14
C GLY A 18 26.58 -15.43 23.02
N ALA A 19 27.51 -16.34 23.25
CA ALA A 19 27.28 -17.78 23.40
C ALA A 19 26.75 -18.07 24.81
N LEU A 20 25.55 -18.62 24.93
CA LEU A 20 25.06 -19.20 26.17
C LEU A 20 24.87 -20.69 25.97
N MET A 21 25.77 -21.47 26.56
CA MET A 21 25.59 -22.92 26.77
C MET A 21 24.57 -23.10 27.89
N ALA A 22 23.50 -23.83 27.63
CA ALA A 22 22.59 -24.32 28.66
C ALA A 22 22.51 -25.85 28.58
N ALA A 23 22.71 -26.43 29.73
CA ALA A 23 22.81 -27.84 30.04
C ALA A 23 21.56 -28.64 29.67
N MET A 24 21.77 -29.86 29.21
CA MET A 24 20.76 -30.92 29.05
C MET A 24 20.44 -31.57 30.39
N PRO A 25 19.16 -31.79 30.73
CA PRO A 25 18.82 -32.79 31.72
C PRO A 25 18.58 -34.15 31.06
N THR A 26 19.21 -35.14 31.62
CA THR A 26 19.15 -36.57 31.32
C THR A 26 17.77 -37.16 31.55
N SER A 27 17.41 -38.03 30.63
CA SER A 27 16.44 -39.11 30.58
C SER A 27 15.86 -39.62 31.90
N ASN A 28 14.56 -39.81 31.94
CA ASN A 28 13.94 -40.95 32.62
C ASN A 28 12.93 -41.65 31.67
N SER A 29 13.33 -42.79 31.23
CA SER A 29 12.52 -43.79 30.54
C SER A 29 11.55 -44.41 31.55
N LEU A 30 10.25 -44.19 31.33
CA LEU A 30 9.21 -45.09 31.87
C LEU A 30 8.23 -45.40 30.75
N ALA A 31 8.12 -46.67 30.52
CA ALA A 31 7.23 -47.29 29.57
C ALA A 31 5.78 -46.77 29.70
N GLN A 32 5.24 -46.24 28.64
CA GLN A 32 3.82 -45.97 28.53
C GLN A 32 3.25 -46.71 27.34
N SER A 33 2.38 -47.65 27.72
CA SER A 33 1.45 -48.37 26.87
C SER A 33 0.70 -47.42 25.94
N ASN A 34 0.76 -47.69 24.64
CA ASN A 34 0.04 -47.00 23.59
C ASN A 34 -1.48 -47.07 23.77
N PRO A 35 -2.16 -45.94 23.76
CA PRO A 35 -3.49 -45.84 23.21
C PRO A 35 -3.41 -45.13 21.84
N ILE A 36 -2.98 -45.91 20.84
CA ILE A 36 -3.11 -45.47 19.47
C ILE A 36 -4.56 -45.80 19.07
N VAL A 37 -5.46 -44.84 19.16
CA VAL A 37 -6.67 -44.73 18.31
C VAL A 37 -7.49 -43.42 18.59
N ALA A 38 -7.31 -42.70 19.70
CA ALA A 38 -8.16 -41.52 20.02
C ALA A 38 -7.67 -40.19 19.48
N GLY A 39 -6.39 -40.04 19.08
CA GLY A 39 -5.78 -38.77 18.73
C GLY A 39 -6.00 -38.27 17.29
N VAL A 40 -6.53 -39.09 16.38
CA VAL A 40 -6.61 -38.74 14.95
C VAL A 40 -7.86 -37.87 14.63
N ALA A 41 -8.93 -38.04 15.39
CA ALA A 41 -10.17 -37.29 15.18
C ALA A 41 -10.09 -35.84 15.72
N GLU A 42 -9.45 -35.63 16.86
CA GLU A 42 -9.29 -34.30 17.44
C GLU A 42 -8.34 -33.39 16.63
N ASN A 43 -7.25 -33.97 16.11
CA ASN A 43 -6.29 -33.21 15.30
C ASN A 43 -6.89 -32.77 13.96
N LYS A 44 -7.82 -33.51 13.38
CA LYS A 44 -8.50 -33.19 12.14
C LYS A 44 -9.51 -32.03 12.33
N MET A 45 -10.22 -32.00 13.46
CA MET A 45 -11.13 -30.90 13.79
C MET A 45 -10.39 -29.59 14.08
N ALA A 46 -9.29 -29.64 14.83
CA ALA A 46 -8.45 -28.49 15.11
C ALA A 46 -7.82 -27.89 13.84
N PHE A 47 -7.42 -28.75 12.89
CA PHE A 47 -6.87 -28.32 11.61
C PHE A 47 -7.94 -27.67 10.70
N LEU A 48 -9.16 -28.18 10.69
CA LEU A 48 -10.27 -27.61 9.93
C LEU A 48 -10.77 -26.29 10.53
N SER A 49 -10.75 -26.14 11.84
CA SER A 49 -11.08 -24.88 12.52
C SER A 49 -10.06 -23.78 12.17
N ARG A 50 -8.77 -24.07 12.25
CA ARG A 50 -7.73 -23.10 11.89
C ARG A 50 -7.84 -22.61 10.43
N ARG A 51 -8.11 -23.52 9.48
CA ARG A 51 -8.30 -23.12 8.07
C ARG A 51 -9.53 -22.23 7.87
N ARG A 52 -10.59 -22.45 8.65
CA ARG A 52 -11.81 -21.64 8.58
C ARG A 52 -11.56 -20.23 9.12
N ASP A 53 -10.81 -20.12 10.23
CA ASP A 53 -10.47 -18.84 10.84
C ASP A 53 -9.52 -18.03 9.94
N GLU A 54 -8.51 -18.66 9.31
CA GLU A 54 -7.63 -17.99 8.33
C GLU A 54 -8.41 -17.52 7.09
N SER A 55 -9.31 -18.36 6.57
CA SER A 55 -10.15 -17.98 5.41
C SER A 55 -11.07 -16.81 5.73
N SER A 56 -11.64 -16.77 6.93
CA SER A 56 -12.53 -15.70 7.36
C SER A 56 -11.78 -14.38 7.57
N ALA A 57 -10.56 -14.44 8.12
CA ALA A 57 -9.70 -13.28 8.29
C ALA A 57 -9.26 -12.69 6.95
N GLU A 58 -8.87 -13.54 6.00
CA GLU A 58 -8.48 -13.12 4.65
C GLU A 58 -9.64 -12.50 3.87
N GLN A 59 -10.85 -13.04 4.00
CA GLN A 59 -12.05 -12.45 3.41
C GLN A 59 -12.41 -11.10 4.04
N ALA A 60 -12.26 -10.94 5.35
CA ALA A 60 -12.52 -9.67 6.03
C ALA A 60 -11.54 -8.58 5.59
N VAL A 61 -10.25 -8.91 5.41
CA VAL A 61 -9.24 -7.98 4.90
C VAL A 61 -9.56 -7.58 3.47
N ARG A 62 -9.88 -8.53 2.58
CA ARG A 62 -10.25 -8.23 1.19
C ARG A 62 -11.50 -7.36 1.08
N SER A 63 -12.51 -7.62 1.92
CA SER A 63 -13.74 -6.84 1.93
C SER A 63 -13.49 -5.40 2.38
N LYS A 64 -12.61 -5.20 3.35
CA LYS A 64 -12.20 -3.87 3.80
C LYS A 64 -11.44 -3.11 2.72
N ASP A 65 -10.47 -3.75 2.07
CA ASP A 65 -9.69 -3.16 0.99
C ASP A 65 -10.57 -2.77 -0.21
N GLU A 66 -11.60 -3.56 -0.51
CA GLU A 66 -12.55 -3.25 -1.58
C GLU A 66 -13.47 -2.08 -1.18
N GLN A 67 -13.92 -2.02 0.07
CA GLN A 67 -14.72 -0.91 0.59
C GLN A 67 -13.94 0.39 0.61
N ASP A 68 -12.71 0.38 1.13
CA ASP A 68 -11.83 1.54 1.17
C ASP A 68 -11.53 2.08 -0.24
N ARG A 69 -11.46 1.21 -1.26
CA ARG A 69 -11.31 1.62 -2.66
C ARG A 69 -12.54 2.31 -3.24
N THR A 70 -13.74 2.01 -2.75
CA THR A 70 -14.98 2.63 -3.21
C THR A 70 -15.25 3.98 -2.57
N ASP A 71 -14.59 4.32 -1.46
CA ASP A 71 -14.76 5.60 -0.77
C ASP A 71 -14.40 6.80 -1.65
N PHE A 72 -13.45 6.62 -2.58
CA PHE A 72 -13.06 7.63 -3.54
C PHE A 72 -13.90 7.60 -4.84
N ASP A 73 -14.77 6.62 -5.01
CA ASP A 73 -15.59 6.50 -6.21
C ASP A 73 -16.48 7.72 -6.43
N GLY A 74 -16.60 8.15 -7.67
CA GLY A 74 -17.41 9.29 -8.04
C GLY A 74 -16.76 10.17 -9.10
N ARG A 75 -17.39 11.33 -9.31
CA ARG A 75 -16.88 12.36 -10.23
C ARG A 75 -16.00 13.35 -9.49
N TRP A 76 -14.87 13.69 -10.08
CA TRP A 76 -13.89 14.59 -9.53
C TRP A 76 -13.52 15.69 -10.54
N ILE A 77 -13.10 16.84 -10.04
CA ILE A 77 -12.45 17.88 -10.84
C ILE A 77 -11.03 18.04 -10.30
N PHE A 78 -10.05 17.79 -11.14
CA PHE A 78 -8.65 18.06 -10.89
C PHE A 78 -8.29 19.41 -11.48
N THR A 79 -7.67 20.29 -10.70
CA THR A 79 -7.17 21.59 -11.15
C THR A 79 -5.68 21.65 -10.95
N SER A 80 -4.93 21.89 -12.02
CA SER A 80 -3.47 21.97 -12.00
C SER A 80 -2.99 23.42 -11.98
N ALA A 81 -1.84 23.67 -11.33
CA ALA A 81 -1.16 24.94 -11.24
C ALA A 81 0.36 24.76 -11.35
N GLY A 82 1.09 25.82 -11.73
CA GLY A 82 2.55 25.84 -11.78
C GLY A 82 3.16 25.81 -13.18
N CYS A 83 2.36 25.58 -14.21
CA CYS A 83 2.81 25.62 -15.60
C CYS A 83 2.01 26.66 -16.41
N THR A 84 2.50 27.04 -17.57
CA THR A 84 1.85 28.07 -18.43
C THR A 84 0.44 27.68 -18.88
N ASN A 85 0.09 26.42 -18.87
CA ASN A 85 -1.25 25.90 -19.20
C ASN A 85 -1.84 25.20 -17.96
N THR A 86 -2.35 25.98 -17.02
CA THR A 86 -3.18 25.47 -15.92
C THR A 86 -4.59 25.24 -16.39
N GLY A 87 -5.22 24.18 -15.91
CA GLY A 87 -6.57 23.83 -16.32
C GLY A 87 -7.27 22.90 -15.34
N SER A 88 -8.58 22.82 -15.53
CA SER A 88 -9.41 21.87 -14.80
C SER A 88 -9.77 20.70 -15.69
N LEU A 89 -9.60 19.49 -15.17
CA LEU A 89 -9.83 18.23 -15.86
C LEU A 89 -10.87 17.41 -15.08
N PRO A 90 -12.04 17.09 -15.69
CA PRO A 90 -12.98 16.18 -15.09
C PRO A 90 -12.46 14.75 -15.16
N ALA A 91 -12.60 14.03 -14.06
CA ALA A 91 -12.24 12.63 -13.91
C ALA A 91 -13.35 11.83 -13.25
N THR A 92 -13.38 10.53 -13.51
CA THR A 92 -14.23 9.58 -12.78
C THR A 92 -13.34 8.57 -12.10
N ILE A 93 -13.57 8.32 -10.83
CA ILE A 93 -12.92 7.24 -10.09
C ILE A 93 -13.94 6.12 -9.89
N ARG A 94 -13.56 4.88 -10.22
CA ARG A 94 -14.36 3.68 -10.01
C ARG A 94 -13.47 2.53 -9.56
N LYS A 95 -13.75 1.96 -8.41
CA LYS A 95 -13.00 0.85 -7.80
C LYS A 95 -11.49 1.14 -7.78
N GLY A 96 -11.14 2.36 -7.35
CA GLY A 96 -9.76 2.83 -7.31
C GLY A 96 -9.09 3.11 -8.66
N LYS A 97 -9.81 3.01 -9.79
CA LYS A 97 -9.30 3.39 -11.12
C LYS A 97 -9.71 4.80 -11.49
N ILE A 98 -8.74 5.62 -11.86
CA ILE A 98 -8.98 6.98 -12.38
C ILE A 98 -9.16 6.90 -13.88
N ILE A 99 -10.23 7.48 -14.38
CA ILE A 99 -10.59 7.54 -15.80
C ILE A 99 -10.68 9.02 -16.19
N VAL A 100 -9.77 9.44 -17.07
CA VAL A 100 -9.75 10.79 -17.62
C VAL A 100 -9.53 10.76 -19.14
N LYS A 101 -9.86 11.84 -19.83
CA LYS A 101 -9.54 11.96 -21.25
C LYS A 101 -8.02 12.07 -21.42
N GLY A 102 -7.44 11.15 -22.19
CA GLY A 102 -6.00 11.13 -22.49
C GLY A 102 -5.13 10.52 -21.40
N GLY A 103 -5.72 9.81 -20.41
CA GLY A 103 -4.94 9.20 -19.37
C GLY A 103 -5.74 8.34 -18.40
N GLY A 104 -5.10 8.00 -17.30
CA GLY A 104 -5.72 7.24 -16.23
C GLY A 104 -4.76 7.06 -15.06
N GLY A 105 -5.20 6.30 -14.06
CA GLY A 105 -4.38 6.07 -12.88
C GLY A 105 -5.05 5.14 -11.90
N LEU A 106 -4.45 5.05 -10.73
CA LEU A 106 -4.92 4.26 -9.60
C LEU A 106 -4.98 5.11 -8.34
N VAL A 107 -5.95 4.83 -7.51
CA VAL A 107 -6.04 5.29 -6.12
C VAL A 107 -6.02 4.05 -5.23
N SER A 108 -5.06 3.99 -4.32
CA SER A 108 -4.96 2.96 -3.30
C SER A 108 -6.03 3.15 -2.22
N PRO A 109 -6.32 2.13 -1.38
CA PRO A 109 -7.29 2.25 -0.29
C PRO A 109 -6.98 3.38 0.70
N ASP A 110 -5.71 3.66 0.93
CA ASP A 110 -5.25 4.77 1.77
C ASP A 110 -5.40 6.17 1.12
N GLY A 111 -5.88 6.22 -0.13
CA GLY A 111 -6.02 7.45 -0.91
C GLY A 111 -4.78 7.86 -1.71
N THR A 112 -3.68 7.10 -1.64
CA THR A 112 -2.48 7.39 -2.46
C THR A 112 -2.84 7.32 -3.95
N LEU A 113 -2.54 8.38 -4.68
CA LEU A 113 -2.87 8.54 -6.10
C LEU A 113 -1.62 8.49 -6.96
N HIS A 114 -1.68 7.66 -8.01
CA HIS A 114 -0.72 7.65 -9.11
C HIS A 114 -1.46 7.71 -10.43
N SER A 115 -1.11 8.65 -11.29
CA SER A 115 -1.75 8.80 -12.59
C SER A 115 -0.76 9.19 -13.67
N VAL A 116 -1.07 8.76 -14.89
CA VAL A 116 -0.34 9.11 -16.09
C VAL A 116 -1.31 9.63 -17.15
N GLY A 117 -0.86 10.57 -17.94
CA GLY A 117 -1.63 11.14 -19.04
C GLY A 117 -0.76 11.51 -20.22
N ALA A 118 -1.37 11.62 -21.37
CA ALA A 118 -0.73 12.08 -22.60
C ALA A 118 -1.67 13.02 -23.36
N GLY A 119 -1.12 14.08 -23.91
CA GLY A 119 -1.85 15.06 -24.70
C GLY A 119 -0.95 16.16 -25.23
N GLY A 120 -1.26 16.68 -26.41
CA GLY A 120 -0.48 17.77 -27.01
C GLY A 120 0.99 17.44 -27.24
N GLY A 121 1.33 16.18 -27.51
CA GLY A 121 2.72 15.74 -27.69
C GLY A 121 3.53 15.58 -26.39
N MET A 122 2.90 15.72 -25.23
CA MET A 122 3.53 15.63 -23.91
C MET A 122 2.92 14.50 -23.10
N THR A 123 3.72 13.93 -22.20
CA THR A 123 3.27 13.01 -21.16
C THR A 123 3.31 13.70 -19.78
N LEU A 124 2.43 13.27 -18.90
CA LEU A 124 2.32 13.78 -17.52
C LEU A 124 2.26 12.60 -16.56
N THR A 125 3.01 12.69 -15.47
CA THR A 125 2.90 11.79 -14.35
C THR A 125 2.49 12.61 -13.12
N ALA A 126 1.46 12.19 -12.41
CA ALA A 126 0.99 12.84 -11.20
C ALA A 126 0.95 11.87 -10.03
N VAL A 127 1.34 12.38 -8.86
CA VAL A 127 1.29 11.67 -7.59
C VAL A 127 0.66 12.57 -6.53
N GLY A 128 0.03 11.97 -5.53
CA GLY A 128 -0.56 12.73 -4.42
C GLY A 128 -1.48 11.89 -3.57
N GLN A 129 -2.36 12.57 -2.84
CA GLN A 129 -3.24 11.97 -1.84
C GLN A 129 -4.66 12.50 -1.99
N LEU A 130 -5.63 11.59 -1.95
CA LEU A 130 -7.04 11.88 -1.74
C LEU A 130 -7.41 11.66 -0.28
N SER A 131 -8.26 12.53 0.26
CA SER A 131 -8.81 12.41 1.61
C SER A 131 -10.25 12.92 1.62
N GLY A 132 -11.19 12.03 1.89
CA GLY A 132 -12.62 12.34 1.81
C GLY A 132 -13.03 12.88 0.43
N ASN A 133 -13.44 14.14 0.37
CA ASN A 133 -13.89 14.79 -0.87
C ASN A 133 -12.84 15.71 -1.51
N ASN A 134 -11.61 15.73 -1.01
CA ASN A 134 -10.53 16.58 -1.48
C ASN A 134 -9.28 15.77 -1.81
N GLY A 135 -8.38 16.36 -2.56
CA GLY A 135 -7.07 15.80 -2.82
C GLY A 135 -6.08 16.84 -3.29
N SER A 136 -4.79 16.50 -3.17
CA SER A 136 -3.71 17.34 -3.66
C SER A 136 -2.46 16.52 -3.98
N GLY A 137 -1.57 17.10 -4.75
CA GLY A 137 -0.32 16.46 -5.10
C GLY A 137 0.50 17.29 -6.08
N THR A 138 1.45 16.61 -6.69
CA THR A 138 2.38 17.18 -7.67
C THR A 138 2.29 16.43 -8.99
N PHE A 139 2.76 17.08 -10.06
CA PHE A 139 2.91 16.43 -11.35
C PHE A 139 4.21 16.86 -12.03
N ASN A 140 4.69 15.97 -12.88
CA ASN A 140 5.80 16.20 -13.81
C ASN A 140 5.33 15.98 -15.24
N ARG A 141 5.74 16.87 -16.15
CA ARG A 141 5.52 16.75 -17.59
C ARG A 141 6.83 16.47 -18.30
N SER A 142 6.74 15.83 -19.47
CA SER A 142 7.92 15.48 -20.29
C SER A 142 8.68 16.68 -20.86
N ASP A 143 8.10 17.87 -20.84
CA ASP A 143 8.75 19.13 -21.21
C ASP A 143 9.54 19.78 -20.04
N GLY A 144 9.67 19.08 -18.92
CA GLY A 144 10.38 19.54 -17.73
C GLY A 144 9.56 20.42 -16.78
N CYS A 145 8.28 20.70 -17.11
CA CYS A 145 7.44 21.46 -16.21
C CYS A 145 6.98 20.62 -15.03
N VAL A 146 7.14 21.18 -13.83
CA VAL A 146 6.68 20.62 -12.55
C VAL A 146 5.63 21.56 -11.96
N GLY A 147 4.55 20.99 -11.43
CA GLY A 147 3.49 21.76 -10.80
C GLY A 147 2.75 20.98 -9.73
N THR A 148 1.70 21.61 -9.23
CA THR A 148 0.81 21.03 -8.22
C THR A 148 -0.60 20.86 -8.78
N TRP A 149 -1.37 19.97 -8.17
CA TRP A 149 -2.79 19.81 -8.46
C TRP A 149 -3.59 19.72 -7.18
N ILE A 150 -4.83 20.16 -7.26
CA ILE A 150 -5.87 19.92 -6.27
C ILE A 150 -7.03 19.18 -6.92
N ALA A 151 -7.76 18.39 -6.14
CA ALA A 151 -8.95 17.68 -6.61
C ALA A 151 -10.12 17.89 -5.65
N ILE A 152 -11.33 17.99 -6.20
CA ILE A 152 -12.56 18.10 -5.45
C ILE A 152 -13.58 17.10 -6.01
N LYS A 153 -14.17 16.30 -5.12
CA LYS A 153 -15.23 15.36 -5.45
C LYS A 153 -16.53 16.12 -5.70
N ARG A 154 -17.16 15.83 -6.81
CA ARG A 154 -18.48 16.42 -7.17
C ARG A 154 -19.60 15.53 -6.64
N ARG A 155 -20.59 16.15 -6.06
CA ARG A 155 -21.86 15.53 -5.68
C ARG A 155 -22.76 15.34 -6.89
#